data_8f5bb4a63e6358ac619e983b411aa6ab
#
_entry.id   8f5bb4a63e6358ac619e983b411aa6ab
#
_cell.length_a   1.000
_cell.length_b   1.000
_cell.length_c   1.000
_cell.angle_alpha   90.00
_cell.angle_beta   90.00
_cell.angle_gamma   90.00
#
_symmetry.space_group_name_H-M   'P 1'
#
loop_
_entity.id
_entity.type
_entity.pdbx_description
1 polymer ?
#
loop_
_entity_poly.entity_id
_entity_poly.type
_entity_poly.pdbx_seq_one_letter_code
_entity_poly.pdbx_strand_id
1 'polypeptide(L)'
;MPEIKGKKVLVIGGAGFIGSHVVDNLLKEDVSQVTIYDNFVRGTADNIEEALKDPRARVFEVGGDILQVDILNAAMKESDMVIHLAALWLLQCHDYPRSAFEVNIRGTFNVLEACRDNKIERLVYSSSASVYGDAVEIPMTEEHPFNNRTFYGATKIAGEAMARAFYERYGLNYAGLRYMNVYGPRQDYKGTYIAVIMKILDNLDQGKAPIVYGDGSQSYDFIFVDDTAKANVCALKSDAVDNFYNVGMGTKTSIKELTEILLKIYNSDLKIQYHPQGQTFVTNRVGSTEKAEKEIGFRAKVQLEEGLGRLIEWRKAHKKRFGDKWKLFE
;
A
#
# COMPACT_ATOMS: atom_id res chain seq x y z
N MET A 1 -7.82 -21.26 -12.29
CA MET A 1 -7.59 -20.21 -11.25
C MET A 1 -7.12 -20.90 -9.98
N PRO A 2 -6.05 -20.42 -9.34
CA PRO A 2 -5.66 -20.95 -8.03
C PRO A 2 -6.87 -20.86 -7.10
N GLU A 3 -7.24 -21.96 -6.49
CA GLU A 3 -8.39 -21.98 -5.60
C GLU A 3 -7.92 -21.47 -4.21
N ILE A 4 -8.44 -20.31 -3.78
CA ILE A 4 -8.12 -19.77 -2.45
C ILE A 4 -8.87 -20.49 -1.33
N LYS A 5 -9.89 -21.29 -1.70
CA LYS A 5 -10.73 -22.02 -0.76
C LYS A 5 -9.91 -22.99 0.08
N GLY A 6 -10.07 -22.90 1.38
CA GLY A 6 -9.36 -23.73 2.35
C GLY A 6 -7.87 -23.41 2.50
N LYS A 7 -7.32 -22.41 1.80
CA LYS A 7 -5.91 -22.04 1.87
C LYS A 7 -5.59 -21.24 3.12
N LYS A 8 -4.35 -21.35 3.57
CA LYS A 8 -3.75 -20.56 4.64
C LYS A 8 -2.93 -19.44 4.01
N VAL A 9 -3.28 -18.20 4.29
CA VAL A 9 -2.62 -17.01 3.70
C VAL A 9 -1.81 -16.28 4.76
N LEU A 10 -0.51 -16.05 4.48
CA LEU A 10 0.36 -15.21 5.27
C LEU A 10 0.36 -13.79 4.69
N VAL A 11 0.03 -12.80 5.52
CA VAL A 11 0.07 -11.38 5.16
C VAL A 11 1.24 -10.72 5.89
N ILE A 12 2.35 -10.49 5.18
CA ILE A 12 3.54 -9.84 5.69
C ILE A 12 3.35 -8.32 5.62
N GLY A 13 3.39 -7.63 6.76
CA GLY A 13 2.96 -6.25 6.91
C GLY A 13 1.44 -6.13 7.12
N GLY A 14 0.82 -7.19 7.68
CA GLY A 14 -0.63 -7.32 7.79
C GLY A 14 -1.31 -6.42 8.83
N ALA A 15 -0.56 -5.82 9.76
CA ALA A 15 -1.09 -4.82 10.71
C ALA A 15 -0.92 -3.37 10.19
N GLY A 16 -0.27 -3.18 9.04
CA GLY A 16 -0.07 -1.90 8.39
C GLY A 16 -1.35 -1.34 7.74
N PHE A 17 -1.23 -0.16 7.13
CA PHE A 17 -2.33 0.55 6.46
C PHE A 17 -3.02 -0.34 5.41
N ILE A 18 -2.32 -0.74 4.35
CA ILE A 18 -2.91 -1.56 3.28
C ILE A 18 -3.13 -2.99 3.77
N GLY A 19 -2.16 -3.55 4.52
CA GLY A 19 -2.18 -4.94 4.97
C GLY A 19 -3.40 -5.30 5.81
N SER A 20 -3.84 -4.42 6.70
CA SER A 20 -5.02 -4.66 7.53
C SER A 20 -6.32 -4.72 6.72
N HIS A 21 -6.44 -3.93 5.64
CA HIS A 21 -7.56 -4.03 4.69
C HIS A 21 -7.47 -5.29 3.81
N VAL A 22 -6.24 -5.75 3.50
CA VAL A 22 -6.04 -7.04 2.81
C VAL A 22 -6.52 -8.19 3.71
N VAL A 23 -6.16 -8.18 5.00
CA VAL A 23 -6.67 -9.17 5.99
C VAL A 23 -8.20 -9.17 6.01
N ASP A 24 -8.83 -7.99 6.13
CA ASP A 24 -10.30 -7.88 6.13
C ASP A 24 -10.93 -8.43 4.86
N ASN A 25 -10.31 -8.23 3.69
CA ASN A 25 -10.83 -8.72 2.42
C ASN A 25 -10.59 -10.24 2.24
N LEU A 26 -9.49 -10.78 2.74
CA LEU A 26 -9.24 -12.22 2.76
C LEU A 26 -10.25 -12.97 3.64
N LEU A 27 -10.66 -12.39 4.77
CA LEU A 27 -11.67 -12.97 5.66
C LEU A 27 -13.10 -13.00 5.06
N LYS A 28 -13.35 -12.26 3.98
CA LYS A 28 -14.58 -12.36 3.19
C LYS A 28 -14.56 -13.53 2.19
N GLU A 29 -13.37 -14.10 1.95
CA GLU A 29 -13.17 -15.26 1.09
C GLU A 29 -13.21 -16.55 1.92
N ASP A 30 -13.25 -17.70 1.23
CA ASP A 30 -13.35 -19.02 1.85
C ASP A 30 -11.98 -19.60 2.24
N VAL A 31 -11.13 -18.75 2.86
CA VAL A 31 -9.81 -19.14 3.37
C VAL A 31 -9.94 -19.91 4.69
N SER A 32 -9.03 -20.85 4.95
CA SER A 32 -9.00 -21.56 6.23
C SER A 32 -8.30 -20.76 7.33
N GLN A 33 -7.32 -19.92 6.99
CA GLN A 33 -6.56 -19.12 7.94
C GLN A 33 -5.95 -17.89 7.28
N VAL A 34 -5.91 -16.77 8.01
CA VAL A 34 -5.13 -15.59 7.68
C VAL A 34 -4.16 -15.31 8.82
N THR A 35 -2.86 -15.47 8.57
CA THR A 35 -1.81 -15.18 9.54
C THR A 35 -1.21 -13.80 9.25
N ILE A 36 -1.26 -12.93 10.24
CA ILE A 36 -0.68 -11.58 10.20
C ILE A 36 0.76 -11.67 10.69
N TYR A 37 1.73 -11.31 9.83
CA TYR A 37 3.15 -11.23 10.15
C TYR A 37 3.58 -9.77 10.08
N ASP A 38 3.81 -9.15 11.23
CA ASP A 38 4.10 -7.71 11.32
C ASP A 38 4.99 -7.45 12.55
N ASN A 39 5.97 -6.56 12.43
CA ASN A 39 6.82 -6.17 13.57
C ASN A 39 6.27 -4.97 14.35
N PHE A 40 5.11 -4.46 13.95
CA PHE A 40 4.39 -3.35 14.58
C PHE A 40 5.18 -2.02 14.68
N VAL A 41 6.22 -1.85 13.87
CA VAL A 41 6.93 -0.56 13.80
C VAL A 41 6.03 0.55 13.25
N ARG A 42 5.15 0.23 12.29
CA ARG A 42 4.13 1.13 11.74
C ARG A 42 2.72 0.55 11.80
N GLY A 43 2.60 -0.76 11.73
CA GLY A 43 1.36 -1.45 11.98
C GLY A 43 0.89 -1.25 13.41
N THR A 44 -0.42 -1.30 13.65
CA THR A 44 -1.00 -1.14 14.98
C THR A 44 -1.98 -2.24 15.29
N ALA A 45 -2.13 -2.59 16.57
CA ALA A 45 -3.13 -3.55 17.02
C ALA A 45 -4.56 -3.09 16.67
N ASP A 46 -4.81 -1.77 16.71
CA ASP A 46 -6.12 -1.18 16.37
C ASP A 46 -6.53 -1.46 14.92
N ASN A 47 -5.57 -1.52 14.00
CA ASN A 47 -5.85 -1.79 12.60
C ASN A 47 -6.41 -3.19 12.36
N ILE A 48 -6.11 -4.14 13.23
CA ILE A 48 -6.47 -5.56 13.09
C ILE A 48 -7.46 -6.04 14.15
N GLU A 49 -7.89 -5.17 15.06
CA GLU A 49 -8.79 -5.52 16.18
C GLU A 49 -10.08 -6.22 15.71
N GLU A 50 -10.71 -5.71 14.67
CA GLU A 50 -11.94 -6.31 14.12
C GLU A 50 -11.65 -7.64 13.42
N ALA A 51 -10.57 -7.73 12.67
CA ALA A 51 -10.17 -8.96 12.00
C ALA A 51 -9.90 -10.10 12.99
N LEU A 52 -9.29 -9.80 14.15
CA LEU A 52 -9.00 -10.80 15.17
C LEU A 52 -10.23 -11.35 15.91
N LYS A 53 -11.44 -10.83 15.68
CA LYS A 53 -12.68 -11.44 16.14
C LYS A 53 -13.09 -12.66 15.31
N ASP A 54 -12.58 -12.77 14.07
CA ASP A 54 -12.76 -13.95 13.25
C ASP A 54 -11.74 -15.03 13.67
N PRO A 55 -12.18 -16.25 14.05
CA PRO A 55 -11.28 -17.31 14.52
C PRO A 55 -10.26 -17.78 13.47
N ARG A 56 -10.43 -17.43 12.21
CA ARG A 56 -9.46 -17.71 11.13
C ARG A 56 -8.30 -16.75 11.11
N ALA A 57 -8.44 -15.55 11.73
CA ALA A 57 -7.39 -14.55 11.79
C ALA A 57 -6.52 -14.72 13.04
N ARG A 58 -5.20 -14.64 12.87
CA ARG A 58 -4.26 -14.64 13.98
C ARG A 58 -3.04 -13.80 13.69
N VAL A 59 -2.40 -13.29 14.73
CA VAL A 59 -1.05 -12.72 14.64
C VAL A 59 -0.04 -13.85 14.85
N PHE A 60 1.05 -13.84 14.09
CA PHE A 60 2.15 -14.78 14.33
C PHE A 60 2.89 -14.40 15.63
N GLU A 61 2.95 -15.33 16.58
CA GLU A 61 3.25 -15.02 18.00
C GLU A 61 4.71 -14.62 18.26
N VAL A 62 5.66 -15.12 17.49
CA VAL A 62 7.10 -15.01 17.78
C VAL A 62 7.73 -13.73 17.20
N GLY A 63 6.95 -12.87 16.57
CA GLY A 63 7.42 -11.64 15.92
C GLY A 63 7.10 -11.60 14.44
N GLY A 64 7.51 -10.54 13.75
CA GLY A 64 7.11 -10.31 12.37
C GLY A 64 8.14 -9.52 11.56
N ASP A 65 9.42 -9.63 11.88
CA ASP A 65 10.48 -8.94 11.15
C ASP A 65 11.03 -9.82 10.01
N ILE A 66 10.94 -9.33 8.78
CA ILE A 66 11.44 -10.01 7.57
C ILE A 66 12.97 -10.14 7.52
N LEU A 67 13.67 -9.49 8.44
CA LEU A 67 15.13 -9.64 8.62
C LEU A 67 15.50 -10.83 9.51
N GLN A 68 14.55 -11.38 10.25
CA GLN A 68 14.72 -12.56 11.12
C GLN A 68 14.33 -13.82 10.35
N VAL A 69 15.29 -14.36 9.60
CA VAL A 69 15.06 -15.44 8.62
C VAL A 69 14.45 -16.70 9.23
N ASP A 70 14.90 -17.12 10.42
CA ASP A 70 14.39 -18.33 11.06
C ASP A 70 12.92 -18.19 11.46
N ILE A 71 12.55 -17.02 12.00
CA ILE A 71 11.17 -16.70 12.39
C ILE A 71 10.27 -16.58 11.17
N LEU A 72 10.76 -15.93 10.10
CA LEU A 72 10.06 -15.83 8.83
C LEU A 72 9.78 -17.22 8.22
N ASN A 73 10.78 -18.11 8.23
CA ASN A 73 10.61 -19.49 7.76
C ASN A 73 9.60 -20.27 8.62
N ALA A 74 9.56 -20.04 9.93
CA ALA A 74 8.56 -20.68 10.79
C ALA A 74 7.13 -20.25 10.42
N ALA A 75 6.90 -18.97 10.11
CA ALA A 75 5.61 -18.48 9.64
C ALA A 75 5.25 -19.03 8.25
N MET A 76 6.22 -19.15 7.34
CA MET A 76 6.03 -19.68 6.00
C MET A 76 5.60 -21.16 5.99
N LYS A 77 6.16 -21.99 6.88
CA LYS A 77 5.84 -23.43 6.97
C LYS A 77 4.35 -23.72 7.19
N GLU A 78 3.63 -22.79 7.77
CA GLU A 78 2.21 -22.91 8.08
C GLU A 78 1.31 -22.27 7.03
N SER A 79 1.85 -21.89 5.85
CA SER A 79 1.16 -21.08 4.86
C SER A 79 1.23 -21.71 3.46
N ASP A 80 0.16 -21.55 2.72
CA ASP A 80 0.06 -21.99 1.31
C ASP A 80 0.38 -20.83 0.36
N MET A 81 -0.08 -19.61 0.70
CA MET A 81 0.03 -18.41 -0.12
C MET A 81 0.52 -17.23 0.71
N VAL A 82 1.17 -16.27 0.05
CA VAL A 82 1.80 -15.11 0.71
C VAL A 82 1.42 -13.81 0.02
N ILE A 83 1.13 -12.78 0.81
CA ILE A 83 1.05 -11.39 0.35
C ILE A 83 2.11 -10.60 1.09
N HIS A 84 3.05 -10.01 0.35
CA HIS A 84 4.19 -9.27 0.90
C HIS A 84 4.01 -7.76 0.74
N LEU A 85 3.65 -7.07 1.84
CA LEU A 85 3.46 -5.62 1.89
C LEU A 85 4.51 -4.90 2.75
N ALA A 86 5.27 -5.62 3.59
CA ALA A 86 6.22 -4.99 4.48
C ALA A 86 7.31 -4.24 3.72
N ALA A 87 7.45 -2.96 3.97
CA ALA A 87 8.47 -2.09 3.41
C ALA A 87 8.57 -0.78 4.19
N LEU A 88 9.74 -0.16 4.19
CA LEU A 88 9.87 1.25 4.48
C LEU A 88 9.36 2.06 3.28
N TRP A 89 8.64 3.15 3.52
CA TRP A 89 8.04 3.95 2.47
C TRP A 89 8.92 5.13 2.03
N LEU A 90 8.45 5.89 1.04
CA LEU A 90 9.22 6.89 0.29
C LEU A 90 10.08 7.82 1.15
N LEU A 91 9.48 8.52 2.15
CA LEU A 91 10.21 9.52 2.93
C LEU A 91 11.21 8.87 3.90
N GLN A 92 10.87 7.73 4.50
CA GLN A 92 11.82 6.98 5.32
C GLN A 92 13.01 6.48 4.50
N CYS A 93 12.77 6.02 3.28
CA CYS A 93 13.85 5.62 2.38
C CYS A 93 14.73 6.78 1.95
N HIS A 94 14.18 7.99 1.85
CA HIS A 94 14.94 9.20 1.55
C HIS A 94 15.89 9.55 2.70
N ASP A 95 15.36 9.57 3.93
CA ASP A 95 16.13 9.97 5.11
C ASP A 95 17.07 8.86 5.62
N TYR A 96 16.68 7.59 5.44
CA TYR A 96 17.40 6.42 5.93
C TYR A 96 17.68 5.40 4.82
N PRO A 97 18.51 5.73 3.81
CA PRO A 97 18.73 4.86 2.63
C PRO A 97 19.36 3.51 2.98
N ARG A 98 20.19 3.44 4.04
CA ARG A 98 20.75 2.17 4.52
C ARG A 98 19.66 1.25 5.06
N SER A 99 18.74 1.77 5.87
CA SER A 99 17.60 1.01 6.35
C SER A 99 16.67 0.58 5.22
N ALA A 100 16.50 1.43 4.19
CA ALA A 100 15.76 1.08 2.99
C ALA A 100 16.35 -0.12 2.26
N PHE A 101 17.68 -0.18 2.12
CA PHE A 101 18.38 -1.34 1.56
C PHE A 101 18.13 -2.61 2.38
N GLU A 102 18.33 -2.53 3.70
CA GLU A 102 18.16 -3.68 4.58
C GLU A 102 16.73 -4.22 4.55
N VAL A 103 15.73 -3.36 4.75
CA VAL A 103 14.33 -3.81 4.85
C VAL A 103 13.75 -4.12 3.47
N ASN A 104 13.85 -3.20 2.51
CA ASN A 104 13.12 -3.34 1.25
C ASN A 104 13.83 -4.26 0.23
N ILE A 105 15.16 -4.37 0.26
CA ILE A 105 15.90 -5.24 -0.67
C ILE A 105 16.25 -6.56 0.03
N ARG A 106 17.06 -6.54 1.10
CA ARG A 106 17.46 -7.77 1.77
C ARG A 106 16.26 -8.48 2.42
N GLY A 107 15.35 -7.73 3.06
CA GLY A 107 14.13 -8.30 3.62
C GLY A 107 13.22 -8.92 2.55
N THR A 108 13.04 -8.28 1.38
CA THR A 108 12.28 -8.87 0.26
C THR A 108 12.99 -10.12 -0.29
N PHE A 109 14.31 -10.11 -0.38
CA PHE A 109 15.07 -11.31 -0.77
C PHE A 109 14.84 -12.47 0.22
N ASN A 110 14.88 -12.22 1.52
CA ASN A 110 14.56 -13.22 2.54
C ASN A 110 13.15 -13.80 2.37
N VAL A 111 12.16 -12.95 2.04
CA VAL A 111 10.79 -13.41 1.78
C VAL A 111 10.73 -14.32 0.56
N LEU A 112 11.42 -13.96 -0.53
CA LEU A 112 11.49 -14.79 -1.75
C LEU A 112 12.17 -16.14 -1.49
N GLU A 113 13.28 -16.17 -0.73
CA GLU A 113 13.94 -17.40 -0.32
C GLU A 113 13.02 -18.27 0.54
N ALA A 114 12.38 -17.68 1.55
CA ALA A 114 11.45 -18.39 2.41
C ALA A 114 10.25 -18.96 1.64
N CYS A 115 9.71 -18.23 0.65
CA CYS A 115 8.68 -18.74 -0.26
C CYS A 115 9.16 -19.96 -1.05
N ARG A 116 10.38 -19.90 -1.63
CA ARG A 116 10.99 -21.02 -2.36
C ARG A 116 11.17 -22.25 -1.45
N ASP A 117 11.77 -22.06 -0.29
CA ASP A 117 12.17 -23.14 0.61
C ASP A 117 10.97 -23.85 1.23
N ASN A 118 9.87 -23.12 1.44
CA ASN A 118 8.63 -23.66 1.98
C ASN A 118 7.59 -24.00 0.89
N LYS A 119 7.97 -23.92 -0.41
CA LYS A 119 7.14 -24.28 -1.56
C LYS A 119 5.81 -23.54 -1.59
N ILE A 120 5.83 -22.23 -1.30
CA ILE A 120 4.65 -21.37 -1.38
C ILE A 120 4.07 -21.43 -2.78
N GLU A 121 2.78 -21.73 -2.88
CA GLU A 121 2.08 -21.91 -4.15
C GLU A 121 1.99 -20.61 -4.95
N ARG A 122 1.87 -19.46 -4.22
CA ARG A 122 1.71 -18.16 -4.85
C ARG A 122 2.12 -17.02 -3.93
N LEU A 123 2.85 -16.06 -4.50
CA LEU A 123 3.22 -14.80 -3.89
C LEU A 123 2.52 -13.63 -4.58
N VAL A 124 1.91 -12.71 -3.82
CA VAL A 124 1.57 -11.37 -4.30
C VAL A 124 2.59 -10.39 -3.72
N TYR A 125 3.34 -9.74 -4.61
CA TYR A 125 4.37 -8.76 -4.24
C TYR A 125 3.85 -7.33 -4.39
N SER A 126 3.90 -6.56 -3.32
CA SER A 126 3.51 -5.15 -3.32
C SER A 126 4.63 -4.26 -3.84
N SER A 127 4.57 -3.96 -5.12
CA SER A 127 5.40 -2.95 -5.77
C SER A 127 4.77 -1.56 -5.65
N SER A 128 5.17 -0.62 -6.45
CA SER A 128 4.71 0.77 -6.39
C SER A 128 4.86 1.46 -7.74
N ALA A 129 3.98 2.38 -8.07
CA ALA A 129 4.16 3.30 -9.20
C ALA A 129 5.42 4.18 -9.08
N SER A 130 6.11 4.15 -7.93
CA SER A 130 7.42 4.80 -7.77
C SER A 130 8.52 4.21 -8.65
N VAL A 131 8.34 2.99 -9.19
CA VAL A 131 9.25 2.40 -10.19
C VAL A 131 9.32 3.24 -11.46
N TYR A 132 8.21 3.88 -11.84
CA TYR A 132 8.13 4.72 -13.03
C TYR A 132 8.79 6.10 -12.88
N GLY A 133 8.83 6.64 -11.65
CA GLY A 133 9.22 8.04 -11.44
C GLY A 133 8.18 9.02 -11.98
N ASP A 134 8.65 10.07 -12.64
CA ASP A 134 7.80 11.00 -13.38
C ASP A 134 7.37 10.39 -14.71
N ALA A 135 6.12 10.60 -15.09
CA ALA A 135 5.56 10.04 -16.31
C ALA A 135 6.25 10.63 -17.55
N VAL A 136 6.69 9.76 -18.44
CA VAL A 136 7.13 10.12 -19.81
C VAL A 136 5.91 10.18 -20.73
N GLU A 137 4.95 9.30 -20.48
CA GLU A 137 3.68 9.20 -21.21
C GLU A 137 2.54 8.89 -20.23
N ILE A 138 1.35 9.45 -20.49
CA ILE A 138 0.15 9.26 -19.66
C ILE A 138 -1.02 8.78 -20.55
N PRO A 139 -1.77 7.74 -20.11
CA PRO A 139 -1.56 6.94 -18.91
C PRO A 139 -0.33 6.03 -19.01
N MET A 140 0.37 5.83 -17.89
CA MET A 140 1.49 4.90 -17.81
C MET A 140 0.98 3.46 -17.88
N THR A 141 1.39 2.72 -18.89
CA THR A 141 1.19 1.26 -18.95
C THR A 141 2.27 0.55 -18.12
N GLU A 142 2.15 -0.75 -17.95
CA GLU A 142 3.18 -1.55 -17.26
C GLU A 142 4.49 -1.63 -18.05
N GLU A 143 4.47 -1.32 -19.36
CA GLU A 143 5.66 -1.21 -20.24
C GLU A 143 6.35 0.18 -20.18
N HIS A 144 5.77 1.14 -19.43
CA HIS A 144 6.38 2.45 -19.24
C HIS A 144 7.78 2.31 -18.67
N PRO A 145 8.80 3.04 -19.18
CA PRO A 145 10.18 2.92 -18.73
C PRO A 145 10.34 3.30 -17.24
N PHE A 146 11.32 2.66 -16.59
CA PHE A 146 11.71 3.02 -15.23
C PHE A 146 12.51 4.32 -15.24
N ASN A 147 11.84 5.43 -14.92
CA ASN A 147 12.44 6.77 -14.80
C ASN A 147 12.54 7.20 -13.31
N ASN A 148 12.71 6.23 -12.42
CA ASN A 148 12.79 6.48 -10.99
C ASN A 148 14.04 7.27 -10.58
N ARG A 149 13.89 8.18 -9.61
CA ARG A 149 14.98 8.99 -9.02
C ARG A 149 14.98 8.94 -7.48
N THR A 150 14.34 7.96 -6.88
CA THR A 150 14.21 7.82 -5.43
C THR A 150 14.76 6.49 -4.94
N PHE A 151 15.31 6.45 -3.72
CA PHE A 151 15.72 5.19 -3.10
C PHE A 151 14.56 4.20 -2.98
N TYR A 152 13.37 4.70 -2.59
CA TYR A 152 12.19 3.85 -2.50
C TYR A 152 11.85 3.16 -3.83
N GLY A 153 11.77 3.93 -4.91
CA GLY A 153 11.51 3.35 -6.23
C GLY A 153 12.61 2.38 -6.67
N ALA A 154 13.89 2.69 -6.39
CA ALA A 154 15.01 1.78 -6.66
C ALA A 154 14.84 0.45 -5.88
N THR A 155 14.42 0.48 -4.62
CA THR A 155 14.18 -0.75 -3.85
C THR A 155 13.02 -1.58 -4.41
N LYS A 156 11.97 -0.91 -4.94
CA LYS A 156 10.84 -1.61 -5.57
C LYS A 156 11.22 -2.23 -6.91
N ILE A 157 12.02 -1.54 -7.73
CA ILE A 157 12.60 -2.09 -8.98
C ILE A 157 13.45 -3.33 -8.65
N ALA A 158 14.30 -3.26 -7.63
CA ALA A 158 15.10 -4.40 -7.18
C ALA A 158 14.21 -5.59 -6.79
N GLY A 159 13.12 -5.35 -6.03
CA GLY A 159 12.16 -6.37 -5.65
C GLY A 159 11.48 -7.03 -6.85
N GLU A 160 11.07 -6.24 -7.86
CA GLU A 160 10.49 -6.75 -9.11
C GLU A 160 11.49 -7.63 -9.87
N ALA A 161 12.74 -7.17 -10.01
CA ALA A 161 13.80 -7.93 -10.68
C ALA A 161 14.13 -9.25 -9.96
N MET A 162 14.18 -9.22 -8.61
CA MET A 162 14.38 -10.42 -7.81
C MET A 162 13.22 -11.41 -7.93
N ALA A 163 11.96 -10.95 -7.89
CA ALA A 163 10.79 -11.81 -8.04
C ALA A 163 10.81 -12.55 -9.39
N ARG A 164 11.12 -11.83 -10.49
CA ARG A 164 11.30 -12.42 -11.82
C ARG A 164 12.44 -13.46 -11.84
N ALA A 165 13.58 -13.16 -11.24
CA ALA A 165 14.69 -14.09 -11.16
C ALA A 165 14.35 -15.36 -10.37
N PHE A 166 13.55 -15.25 -9.30
CA PHE A 166 13.07 -16.41 -8.55
C PHE A 166 12.04 -17.24 -9.33
N TYR A 167 11.19 -16.62 -10.13
CA TYR A 167 10.30 -17.33 -11.04
C TYR A 167 11.09 -18.11 -12.07
N GLU A 168 11.98 -17.45 -12.81
CA GLU A 168 12.82 -18.07 -13.86
C GLU A 168 13.70 -19.22 -13.32
N ARG A 169 14.27 -19.03 -12.15
CA ARG A 169 15.25 -19.99 -11.60
C ARG A 169 14.57 -21.13 -10.83
N TYR A 170 13.50 -20.85 -10.10
CA TYR A 170 12.93 -21.77 -9.12
C TYR A 170 11.44 -22.07 -9.34
N GLY A 171 10.79 -21.41 -10.29
CA GLY A 171 9.37 -21.57 -10.57
C GLY A 171 8.46 -20.97 -9.49
N LEU A 172 8.94 -19.96 -8.73
CA LEU A 172 8.12 -19.28 -7.73
C LEU A 172 7.03 -18.44 -8.42
N ASN A 173 5.81 -18.91 -8.42
CA ASN A 173 4.67 -18.20 -9.00
C ASN A 173 4.41 -16.88 -8.23
N TYR A 174 4.42 -15.76 -8.93
CA TYR A 174 4.09 -14.47 -8.35
C TYR A 174 3.25 -13.59 -9.28
N ALA A 175 2.56 -12.62 -8.66
CA ALA A 175 2.00 -11.46 -9.33
C ALA A 175 2.43 -10.20 -8.54
N GLY A 176 2.93 -9.19 -9.24
CA GLY A 176 3.34 -7.93 -8.62
C GLY A 176 2.31 -6.82 -8.85
N LEU A 177 2.07 -5.97 -7.85
CA LEU A 177 1.10 -4.89 -7.91
C LEU A 177 1.79 -3.53 -7.73
N ARG A 178 1.74 -2.69 -8.76
CA ARG A 178 2.28 -1.32 -8.74
C ARG A 178 1.18 -0.37 -8.27
N TYR A 179 1.10 -0.16 -6.95
CA TYR A 179 0.09 0.74 -6.38
C TYR A 179 0.33 2.19 -6.78
N MET A 180 -0.74 2.86 -7.20
CA MET A 180 -0.80 4.31 -7.36
C MET A 180 -0.88 4.98 -5.98
N ASN A 181 -1.47 6.17 -5.82
CA ASN A 181 -1.49 6.86 -4.54
C ASN A 181 -2.66 6.35 -3.67
N VAL A 182 -2.36 5.39 -2.80
CA VAL A 182 -3.35 4.78 -1.91
C VAL A 182 -3.72 5.73 -0.77
N TYR A 183 -5.02 5.90 -0.50
CA TYR A 183 -5.56 6.67 0.59
C TYR A 183 -6.75 5.96 1.24
N GLY A 184 -7.08 6.30 2.50
CA GLY A 184 -8.25 5.75 3.17
C GLY A 184 -8.09 5.58 4.68
N PRO A 185 -9.09 4.96 5.35
CA PRO A 185 -9.03 4.62 6.77
C PRO A 185 -7.77 3.83 7.15
N ARG A 186 -7.33 3.96 8.40
CA ARG A 186 -6.10 3.37 8.95
C ARG A 186 -4.80 3.91 8.33
N GLN A 187 -4.87 4.92 7.45
CA GLN A 187 -3.69 5.62 6.96
C GLN A 187 -3.05 6.38 8.11
N ASP A 188 -1.72 6.25 8.22
CA ASP A 188 -0.95 6.95 9.23
C ASP A 188 -1.06 8.47 9.06
N TYR A 189 -1.43 9.17 10.13
CA TYR A 189 -1.54 10.62 10.21
C TYR A 189 -0.70 11.20 11.36
N LYS A 190 0.19 10.38 11.92
CA LYS A 190 1.07 10.74 13.06
C LYS A 190 2.50 10.90 12.57
N GLY A 191 3.21 11.86 13.15
CA GLY A 191 4.65 12.04 12.92
C GLY A 191 5.02 12.85 11.67
N THR A 192 6.28 12.82 11.33
CA THR A 192 6.90 13.66 10.29
C THR A 192 6.47 13.28 8.87
N TYR A 193 6.14 12.01 8.66
CA TYR A 193 5.92 11.44 7.33
C TYR A 193 4.42 11.25 7.04
N ILE A 194 3.73 12.35 6.81
CA ILE A 194 2.28 12.37 6.58
C ILE A 194 1.97 12.64 5.10
N ALA A 195 1.03 11.87 4.54
CA ALA A 195 0.56 12.08 3.18
C ALA A 195 -0.16 13.43 3.01
N VAL A 196 -0.11 13.99 1.79
CA VAL A 196 -0.70 15.30 1.48
C VAL A 196 -2.16 15.44 1.91
N ILE A 197 -2.99 14.41 1.68
CA ILE A 197 -4.40 14.39 2.12
C ILE A 197 -4.50 14.64 3.63
N MET A 198 -3.70 13.95 4.43
CA MET A 198 -3.74 14.07 5.89
C MET A 198 -3.30 15.45 6.37
N LYS A 199 -2.30 16.08 5.72
CA LYS A 199 -1.87 17.46 6.03
C LYS A 199 -2.98 18.48 5.75
N ILE A 200 -3.70 18.31 4.65
CA ILE A 200 -4.85 19.17 4.33
C ILE A 200 -5.95 18.98 5.37
N LEU A 201 -6.27 17.72 5.71
CA LEU A 201 -7.28 17.41 6.73
C LEU A 201 -6.90 17.96 8.11
N ASP A 202 -5.62 17.95 8.52
CA ASP A 202 -5.18 18.52 9.77
C ASP A 202 -5.43 20.04 9.83
N ASN A 203 -5.17 20.75 8.73
CA ASN A 203 -5.46 22.19 8.67
C ASN A 203 -6.98 22.43 8.76
N LEU A 204 -7.78 21.71 7.99
CA LEU A 204 -9.24 21.87 7.98
C LEU A 204 -9.87 21.53 9.34
N ASP A 205 -9.42 20.48 10.03
CA ASP A 205 -9.87 20.14 11.38
C ASP A 205 -9.59 21.24 12.41
N GLN A 206 -8.54 22.06 12.18
CA GLN A 206 -8.17 23.19 13.02
C GLN A 206 -8.80 24.52 12.58
N GLY A 207 -9.67 24.52 11.57
CA GLY A 207 -10.24 25.72 10.98
C GLY A 207 -9.21 26.60 10.24
N LYS A 208 -8.08 26.02 9.84
CA LYS A 208 -7.01 26.70 9.11
C LYS A 208 -7.12 26.47 7.62
N ALA A 209 -6.67 27.45 6.84
CA ALA A 209 -6.60 27.33 5.40
C ALA A 209 -5.68 26.17 4.96
N PRO A 210 -6.09 25.35 3.97
CA PRO A 210 -5.22 24.33 3.43
C PRO A 210 -4.05 24.94 2.67
N ILE A 211 -2.87 24.35 2.83
CA ILE A 211 -1.64 24.80 2.17
C ILE A 211 -1.35 23.91 0.97
N VAL A 212 -1.15 24.53 -0.19
CA VAL A 212 -0.72 23.88 -1.44
C VAL A 212 0.64 24.45 -1.83
N TYR A 213 1.60 23.57 -2.11
CA TYR A 213 2.94 23.97 -2.55
C TYR A 213 3.00 24.03 -4.08
N GLY A 214 3.60 25.10 -4.62
CA GLY A 214 3.55 25.43 -6.05
C GLY A 214 2.17 25.97 -6.45
N ASP A 215 1.76 25.70 -7.68
CA ASP A 215 0.46 26.07 -8.24
C ASP A 215 -0.63 25.03 -8.01
N GLY A 216 -0.29 23.86 -7.45
CA GLY A 216 -1.19 22.75 -7.22
C GLY A 216 -1.52 21.91 -8.46
N SER A 217 -0.80 22.09 -9.56
CA SER A 217 -0.98 21.34 -10.81
C SER A 217 -0.44 19.91 -10.76
N GLN A 218 0.41 19.60 -9.75
CA GLN A 218 0.91 18.24 -9.55
C GLN A 218 -0.26 17.27 -9.44
N SER A 219 -0.23 16.19 -10.23
CA SER A 219 -1.39 15.33 -10.42
C SER A 219 -1.05 13.87 -10.18
N TYR A 220 -1.98 13.18 -9.51
CA TYR A 220 -1.82 11.79 -9.14
C TYR A 220 -3.10 11.01 -9.40
N ASP A 221 -2.93 9.71 -9.51
CA ASP A 221 -4.02 8.74 -9.49
C ASP A 221 -4.23 8.30 -8.03
N PHE A 222 -5.34 8.71 -7.42
CA PHE A 222 -5.70 8.36 -6.06
C PHE A 222 -6.62 7.15 -6.04
N ILE A 223 -6.20 6.09 -5.35
CA ILE A 223 -6.98 4.87 -5.20
C ILE A 223 -7.35 4.61 -3.73
N PHE A 224 -8.61 4.24 -3.50
CA PHE A 224 -9.09 3.92 -2.16
C PHE A 224 -8.49 2.61 -1.65
N VAL A 225 -8.13 2.56 -0.36
CA VAL A 225 -7.40 1.45 0.25
C VAL A 225 -8.13 0.11 0.15
N ASP A 226 -9.46 0.09 0.27
CA ASP A 226 -10.23 -1.15 0.16
C ASP A 226 -10.18 -1.73 -1.27
N ASP A 227 -10.18 -0.86 -2.31
CA ASP A 227 -9.97 -1.31 -3.69
C ASP A 227 -8.54 -1.84 -3.90
N THR A 228 -7.53 -1.19 -3.30
CA THR A 228 -6.14 -1.70 -3.30
C THR A 228 -6.07 -3.08 -2.63
N ALA A 229 -6.77 -3.26 -1.51
CA ALA A 229 -6.84 -4.55 -0.83
C ALA A 229 -7.51 -5.62 -1.69
N LYS A 230 -8.60 -5.29 -2.39
CA LYS A 230 -9.26 -6.19 -3.35
C LYS A 230 -8.34 -6.58 -4.50
N ALA A 231 -7.49 -5.67 -5.00
CA ALA A 231 -6.51 -5.98 -6.04
C ALA A 231 -5.56 -7.11 -5.60
N ASN A 232 -5.13 -7.12 -4.32
CA ASN A 232 -4.31 -8.20 -3.76
C ASN A 232 -5.05 -9.54 -3.79
N VAL A 233 -6.32 -9.56 -3.40
CA VAL A 233 -7.15 -10.79 -3.44
C VAL A 233 -7.38 -11.24 -4.87
N CYS A 234 -7.66 -10.33 -5.81
CA CYS A 234 -7.79 -10.65 -7.24
C CYS A 234 -6.49 -11.27 -7.78
N ALA A 235 -5.33 -10.65 -7.50
CA ALA A 235 -4.03 -11.18 -7.90
C ALA A 235 -3.75 -12.56 -7.29
N LEU A 236 -4.11 -12.78 -6.02
CA LEU A 236 -3.93 -14.06 -5.36
C LEU A 236 -4.77 -15.17 -6.00
N LYS A 237 -5.97 -14.84 -6.49
CA LYS A 237 -6.93 -15.76 -7.14
C LYS A 237 -6.69 -15.95 -8.64
N SER A 238 -5.90 -15.10 -9.29
CA SER A 238 -5.68 -15.13 -10.74
C SER A 238 -4.69 -16.23 -11.18
N ASP A 239 -4.74 -16.62 -12.45
CA ASP A 239 -3.73 -17.49 -13.06
C ASP A 239 -2.48 -16.72 -13.54
N ALA A 240 -2.45 -15.41 -13.37
CA ALA A 240 -1.37 -14.54 -13.79
C ALA A 240 -0.07 -14.87 -13.05
N VAL A 241 1.02 -15.12 -13.77
CA VAL A 241 2.35 -15.41 -13.24
C VAL A 241 3.38 -14.54 -13.94
N ASP A 242 4.49 -14.25 -13.28
CA ASP A 242 5.60 -13.43 -13.79
C ASP A 242 5.15 -12.12 -14.42
N ASN A 243 4.23 -11.42 -13.78
CA ASN A 243 3.68 -10.18 -14.31
C ASN A 243 3.47 -9.12 -13.23
N PHE A 244 3.48 -7.85 -13.68
CA PHE A 244 3.18 -6.70 -12.86
C PHE A 244 1.92 -5.99 -13.38
N TYR A 245 1.16 -5.38 -12.45
CA TYR A 245 -0.12 -4.76 -12.74
C TYR A 245 -0.23 -3.41 -12.05
N ASN A 246 -0.63 -2.39 -12.78
CA ASN A 246 -0.99 -1.12 -12.20
C ASN A 246 -2.29 -1.24 -11.38
N VAL A 247 -2.25 -0.73 -10.15
CA VAL A 247 -3.39 -0.70 -9.24
C VAL A 247 -3.70 0.75 -8.92
N GLY A 248 -4.64 1.31 -9.64
CA GLY A 248 -5.07 2.70 -9.60
C GLY A 248 -6.55 2.83 -9.95
N MET A 249 -7.03 4.07 -9.94
CA MET A 249 -8.36 4.43 -10.45
C MET A 249 -8.32 4.74 -11.95
N GLY A 250 -7.13 5.02 -12.50
CA GLY A 250 -6.94 5.48 -13.87
C GLY A 250 -7.36 6.94 -14.08
N THR A 251 -7.57 7.70 -13.02
CA THR A 251 -8.06 9.08 -13.05
C THR A 251 -7.01 10.05 -12.56
N LYS A 252 -6.78 11.09 -13.36
CA LYS A 252 -5.88 12.20 -13.02
C LYS A 252 -6.59 13.18 -12.07
N THR A 253 -6.02 13.43 -10.90
CA THR A 253 -6.50 14.46 -9.96
C THR A 253 -5.32 15.31 -9.51
N SER A 254 -5.43 16.64 -9.69
CA SER A 254 -4.42 17.59 -9.19
C SER A 254 -4.55 17.82 -7.70
N ILE A 255 -3.48 18.30 -7.06
CA ILE A 255 -3.51 18.67 -5.64
C ILE A 255 -4.50 19.82 -5.39
N LYS A 256 -4.65 20.72 -6.36
CA LYS A 256 -5.66 21.79 -6.30
C LYS A 256 -7.08 21.21 -6.28
N GLU A 257 -7.43 20.35 -7.25
CA GLU A 257 -8.74 19.68 -7.31
C GLU A 257 -9.03 18.86 -6.06
N LEU A 258 -8.06 18.08 -5.59
CA LEU A 258 -8.17 17.33 -4.33
C LEU A 258 -8.51 18.26 -3.16
N THR A 259 -7.84 19.42 -3.07
CA THR A 259 -8.06 20.39 -1.99
C THR A 259 -9.44 21.02 -2.08
N GLU A 260 -9.90 21.35 -3.31
CA GLU A 260 -11.24 21.88 -3.56
C GLU A 260 -12.35 20.88 -3.18
N ILE A 261 -12.16 19.58 -3.49
CA ILE A 261 -13.07 18.51 -3.06
C ILE A 261 -13.12 18.43 -1.53
N LEU A 262 -11.99 18.50 -0.84
CA LEU A 262 -11.94 18.47 0.63
C LEU A 262 -12.62 19.69 1.25
N LEU A 263 -12.41 20.90 0.72
CA LEU A 263 -13.11 22.11 1.15
C LEU A 263 -14.63 21.96 1.00
N LYS A 264 -15.09 21.40 -0.11
CA LYS A 264 -16.51 21.12 -0.36
C LYS A 264 -17.08 20.13 0.67
N ILE A 265 -16.38 19.03 0.96
CA ILE A 265 -16.83 18.03 1.94
C ILE A 265 -16.92 18.64 3.35
N TYR A 266 -15.99 19.53 3.71
CA TYR A 266 -16.01 20.25 4.99
C TYR A 266 -17.04 21.39 5.04
N ASN A 267 -17.71 21.70 3.92
CA ASN A 267 -18.55 22.89 3.75
C ASN A 267 -17.85 24.17 4.26
N SER A 268 -16.61 24.36 3.80
CA SER A 268 -15.69 25.39 4.27
C SER A 268 -15.50 26.49 3.24
N ASP A 269 -15.62 27.74 3.68
CA ASP A 269 -15.35 28.96 2.87
C ASP A 269 -13.87 29.35 2.84
N LEU A 270 -13.00 28.59 3.50
CA LEU A 270 -11.57 28.83 3.54
C LEU A 270 -10.97 28.82 2.12
N LYS A 271 -9.98 29.67 1.90
CA LYS A 271 -9.26 29.73 0.62
C LYS A 271 -7.95 28.98 0.70
N ILE A 272 -7.56 28.34 -0.40
CA ILE A 272 -6.26 27.69 -0.53
C ILE A 272 -5.15 28.73 -0.37
N GLN A 273 -4.18 28.43 0.48
CA GLN A 273 -2.94 29.21 0.58
C GLN A 273 -1.86 28.54 -0.27
N TYR A 274 -1.30 29.28 -1.20
CA TYR A 274 -0.22 28.80 -2.05
C TYR A 274 1.12 29.21 -1.48
N HIS A 275 2.01 28.23 -1.28
CA HIS A 275 3.37 28.41 -0.81
C HIS A 275 4.38 28.09 -1.91
N PRO A 276 5.61 28.59 -1.87
CA PRO A 276 6.65 28.25 -2.83
C PRO A 276 6.79 26.73 -2.98
N GLN A 277 7.06 26.28 -4.19
CA GLN A 277 7.23 24.85 -4.47
C GLN A 277 8.40 24.29 -3.67
N GLY A 278 8.12 23.26 -2.87
CA GLY A 278 9.13 22.49 -2.15
C GLY A 278 9.73 21.39 -3.04
N GLN A 279 10.51 20.50 -2.43
CA GLN A 279 11.04 19.32 -3.12
C GLN A 279 9.87 18.42 -3.55
N THR A 280 9.76 18.19 -4.86
CA THR A 280 8.76 17.30 -5.47
C THR A 280 9.47 16.11 -6.09
N PHE A 281 9.07 14.88 -5.73
CA PHE A 281 9.67 13.66 -6.29
C PHE A 281 9.05 13.28 -7.64
N VAL A 282 7.80 13.68 -7.87
CA VAL A 282 7.02 13.36 -9.08
C VAL A 282 5.98 14.44 -9.29
N THR A 283 5.79 14.88 -10.53
CA THR A 283 4.80 15.91 -10.92
C THR A 283 3.53 15.33 -11.52
N ASN A 284 3.63 14.23 -12.25
CA ASN A 284 2.49 13.55 -12.86
C ASN A 284 2.63 12.03 -12.75
N ARG A 285 1.56 11.37 -12.28
CA ARG A 285 1.53 9.91 -12.17
C ARG A 285 0.11 9.38 -12.27
N VAL A 286 -0.24 8.84 -13.45
CA VAL A 286 -1.55 8.22 -13.70
C VAL A 286 -1.32 6.92 -14.47
N GLY A 287 -1.81 5.79 -13.94
CA GLY A 287 -1.62 4.47 -14.52
C GLY A 287 -2.77 4.05 -15.45
N SER A 288 -2.46 3.30 -16.50
CA SER A 288 -3.45 2.48 -17.18
C SER A 288 -3.84 1.30 -16.27
N THR A 289 -5.12 1.00 -16.17
CA THR A 289 -5.66 -0.10 -15.36
C THR A 289 -6.17 -1.27 -16.20
N GLU A 290 -6.06 -1.18 -17.51
CA GLU A 290 -6.62 -2.14 -18.46
C GLU A 290 -6.06 -3.55 -18.30
N LYS A 291 -4.74 -3.67 -18.09
CA LYS A 291 -4.09 -4.96 -17.89
C LYS A 291 -4.57 -5.65 -16.60
N ALA A 292 -4.70 -4.92 -15.51
CA ALA A 292 -5.22 -5.45 -14.25
C ALA A 292 -6.68 -5.91 -14.39
N GLU A 293 -7.53 -5.16 -15.10
CA GLU A 293 -8.92 -5.54 -15.36
C GLU A 293 -9.00 -6.82 -16.18
N LYS A 294 -8.21 -6.91 -17.25
CA LYS A 294 -8.22 -8.04 -18.19
C LYS A 294 -7.64 -9.33 -17.59
N GLU A 295 -6.50 -9.25 -16.89
CA GLU A 295 -5.72 -10.44 -16.55
C GLU A 295 -5.92 -10.91 -15.10
N ILE A 296 -6.23 -10.00 -14.16
CA ILE A 296 -6.50 -10.36 -12.76
C ILE A 296 -7.92 -10.03 -12.31
N GLY A 297 -8.78 -9.52 -13.22
CA GLY A 297 -10.19 -9.22 -12.93
C GLY A 297 -10.37 -8.06 -11.94
N PHE A 298 -9.36 -7.18 -11.80
CA PHE A 298 -9.42 -6.05 -10.87
C PHE A 298 -9.82 -4.76 -11.56
N ARG A 299 -10.82 -4.09 -10.97
CA ARG A 299 -11.19 -2.71 -11.30
C ARG A 299 -11.55 -1.96 -10.03
N ALA A 300 -10.96 -0.79 -9.84
CA ALA A 300 -11.28 0.11 -8.74
C ALA A 300 -12.72 0.67 -8.90
N LYS A 301 -13.44 0.84 -7.78
CA LYS A 301 -14.86 1.23 -7.78
C LYS A 301 -15.16 2.47 -6.97
N VAL A 302 -14.39 2.73 -5.90
CA VAL A 302 -14.66 3.82 -4.97
C VAL A 302 -14.18 5.14 -5.55
N GLN A 303 -15.12 6.05 -5.85
CA GLN A 303 -14.79 7.37 -6.36
C GLN A 303 -14.11 8.22 -5.29
N LEU A 304 -13.27 9.20 -5.71
CA LEU A 304 -12.42 9.98 -4.80
C LEU A 304 -13.24 10.70 -3.72
N GLU A 305 -14.32 11.40 -4.09
CA GLU A 305 -15.17 12.14 -3.14
C GLU A 305 -15.79 11.21 -2.09
N GLU A 306 -16.29 10.04 -2.50
CA GLU A 306 -16.83 9.01 -1.61
C GLU A 306 -15.74 8.48 -0.65
N GLY A 307 -14.58 8.11 -1.18
CA GLY A 307 -13.47 7.59 -0.37
C GLY A 307 -12.93 8.61 0.62
N LEU A 308 -12.86 9.89 0.25
CA LEU A 308 -12.49 10.98 1.15
C LEU A 308 -13.52 11.16 2.26
N GLY A 309 -14.82 11.06 1.97
CA GLY A 309 -15.88 11.07 2.97
C GLY A 309 -15.67 9.97 4.01
N ARG A 310 -15.48 8.73 3.57
CA ARG A 310 -15.21 7.56 4.44
C ARG A 310 -13.93 7.74 5.30
N LEU A 311 -12.87 8.31 4.71
CA LEU A 311 -11.64 8.62 5.43
C LEU A 311 -11.88 9.64 6.55
N ILE A 312 -12.61 10.72 6.27
CA ILE A 312 -12.93 11.78 7.23
C ILE A 312 -13.78 11.24 8.39
N GLU A 313 -14.80 10.43 8.09
CA GLU A 313 -15.63 9.78 9.11
C GLU A 313 -14.80 8.87 10.02
N TRP A 314 -13.97 8.01 9.44
CA TRP A 314 -13.07 7.16 10.21
C TRP A 314 -12.13 7.98 11.10
N ARG A 315 -11.53 9.04 10.54
CA ARG A 315 -10.59 9.91 11.27
C ARG A 315 -11.26 10.59 12.46
N LYS A 316 -12.49 11.10 12.30
CA LYS A 316 -13.29 11.69 13.41
C LYS A 316 -13.58 10.66 14.50
N ALA A 317 -14.02 9.46 14.12
CA ALA A 317 -14.30 8.39 15.06
C ALA A 317 -13.03 7.93 15.81
N HIS A 318 -11.92 7.78 15.09
CA HIS A 318 -10.63 7.38 15.64
C HIS A 318 -10.07 8.43 16.63
N LYS A 319 -10.12 9.72 16.27
CA LYS A 319 -9.72 10.82 17.17
C LYS A 319 -10.58 10.84 18.44
N LYS A 320 -11.89 10.59 18.32
CA LYS A 320 -12.81 10.52 19.48
C LYS A 320 -12.47 9.34 20.39
N ARG A 321 -12.09 8.17 19.83
CA ARG A 321 -11.76 6.96 20.59
C ARG A 321 -10.47 7.11 21.39
N PHE A 322 -9.44 7.71 20.81
CA PHE A 322 -8.10 7.80 21.41
C PHE A 322 -7.83 9.12 22.13
N GLY A 323 -8.70 10.13 22.01
CA GLY A 323 -8.54 11.46 22.63
C GLY A 323 -7.22 12.11 22.26
N ASP A 324 -6.61 12.83 23.21
CA ASP A 324 -5.31 13.50 22.99
C ASP A 324 -4.10 12.54 22.95
N LYS A 325 -4.31 11.24 23.19
CA LYS A 325 -3.23 10.23 23.07
C LYS A 325 -2.66 10.14 21.65
N TRP A 326 -3.39 10.63 20.65
CA TRP A 326 -2.88 10.71 19.28
C TRP A 326 -1.82 11.79 19.07
N LYS A 327 -1.76 12.79 20.01
CA LYS A 327 -0.76 13.88 19.99
C LYS A 327 0.59 13.52 20.65
N LEU A 328 0.70 12.37 21.31
CA LEU A 328 1.88 11.98 22.08
C LEU A 328 3.13 11.66 21.24
N PHE A 329 3.10 11.89 19.94
CA PHE A 329 4.20 11.65 19.00
C PHE A 329 4.52 12.88 18.13
N GLU A 330 4.12 14.09 18.58
CA GLU A 330 4.58 15.36 18.01
C GLU A 330 5.98 15.71 18.49
#